data_23b09310219367ea3fd04d8e38c77ac9
#
_entry.id   23b09310219367ea3fd04d8e38c77ac9
#
_cell.length_a   1.000
_cell.length_b   1.000
_cell.length_c   1.000
_cell.angle_alpha   90.00
_cell.angle_beta   90.00
_cell.angle_gamma   90.00
#
_symmetry.space_group_name_H-M   'P 1'
#
loop_
_entity.id
_entity.type
_entity.pdbx_description
1 polymer ?
#
loop_
_entity_poly.entity_id
_entity_poly.type
_entity_poly.pdbx_seq_one_letter_code
_entity_poly.pdbx_strand_id
1 'polypeptide(L)'
;MPLTEEQIARYSRQIIIPKMGGRAQERLLGSRIVLIASRQDLEEPLAYLVGAGVGDIDLCVPESDDASLRSLCEKMRDLNPDSTVSYGSLAQVPDLVFALLGSAEVVRFAAAEAPSVGPAVVARLDAPGKIALLPAPPPCIRCAAGGLLDSFGERREHAGFIAMLATTEALKILGAYDNAGAAALFRFDGLRTIAEPIADSKRRCACSPA
;
A
#
# COMPACT_ATOMS: atom_id res chain seq x y z
N MET A 1 4.75 1.30 -21.78
CA MET A 1 4.06 1.72 -23.03
C MET A 1 3.82 3.21 -22.95
N PRO A 2 3.93 3.98 -24.05
CA PRO A 2 3.58 5.39 -24.03
C PRO A 2 2.10 5.57 -23.70
N LEU A 3 1.77 6.67 -23.00
CA LEU A 3 0.40 7.02 -22.66
C LEU A 3 -0.44 7.29 -23.91
N THR A 4 -1.69 6.84 -23.92
CA THR A 4 -2.67 7.21 -24.93
C THR A 4 -3.15 8.65 -24.75
N GLU A 5 -3.77 9.26 -25.75
CA GLU A 5 -4.35 10.61 -25.64
C GLU A 5 -5.42 10.68 -24.53
N GLU A 6 -6.23 9.63 -24.38
CA GLU A 6 -7.23 9.54 -23.34
C GLU A 6 -6.60 9.49 -21.93
N GLN A 7 -5.50 8.73 -21.78
CA GLN A 7 -4.73 8.67 -20.54
C GLN A 7 -4.03 10.00 -20.23
N ILE A 8 -3.47 10.66 -21.24
CA ILE A 8 -2.89 12.01 -21.07
C ILE A 8 -3.97 12.99 -20.58
N ALA A 9 -5.15 12.95 -21.17
CA ALA A 9 -6.25 13.80 -20.75
C ALA A 9 -6.70 13.48 -19.32
N ARG A 10 -6.88 12.19 -18.97
CA ARG A 10 -7.31 11.71 -17.64
C ARG A 10 -6.32 12.11 -16.55
N TYR A 11 -5.02 11.87 -16.78
CA TYR A 11 -3.97 12.10 -15.79
C TYR A 11 -3.24 13.44 -15.94
N SER A 12 -3.75 14.36 -16.75
CA SER A 12 -3.12 15.65 -17.04
C SER A 12 -2.68 16.40 -15.79
N ARG A 13 -3.52 16.43 -14.74
CA ARG A 13 -3.23 17.10 -13.47
C ARG A 13 -2.12 16.44 -12.65
N GLN A 14 -1.88 15.15 -12.87
CA GLN A 14 -0.79 14.40 -12.21
C GLN A 14 0.52 14.56 -13.02
N ILE A 15 0.44 14.49 -14.33
CA ILE A 15 1.59 14.59 -15.23
C ILE A 15 2.31 15.94 -15.12
N ILE A 16 1.58 17.02 -14.81
CA ILE A 16 2.18 18.37 -14.63
C ILE A 16 2.87 18.57 -13.27
N ILE A 17 2.70 17.64 -12.32
CA ILE A 17 3.39 17.76 -11.02
C ILE A 17 4.89 17.65 -11.25
N PRO A 18 5.70 18.61 -10.74
CA PRO A 18 7.16 18.56 -10.88
C PRO A 18 7.72 17.23 -10.41
N LYS A 19 8.63 16.65 -11.20
CA LYS A 19 9.30 15.36 -10.97
C LYS A 19 8.41 14.11 -11.11
N MET A 20 7.11 14.23 -11.28
CA MET A 20 6.23 13.11 -11.61
C MET A 20 6.28 12.83 -13.12
N GLY A 21 5.66 13.67 -13.92
CA GLY A 21 5.70 13.57 -15.37
C GLY A 21 5.03 12.33 -15.96
N GLY A 22 5.05 12.20 -17.29
CA GLY A 22 4.44 11.07 -17.98
C GLY A 22 5.08 9.72 -17.66
N ARG A 23 6.39 9.68 -17.39
CA ARG A 23 7.10 8.43 -17.06
C ARG A 23 6.66 7.83 -15.72
N ALA A 24 6.38 8.65 -14.72
CA ALA A 24 5.84 8.16 -13.45
C ALA A 24 4.43 7.63 -13.65
N GLN A 25 3.61 8.29 -14.47
CA GLN A 25 2.26 7.82 -14.80
C GLN A 25 2.29 6.48 -15.57
N GLU A 26 3.21 6.31 -16.53
CA GLU A 26 3.42 5.02 -17.20
C GLU A 26 3.80 3.89 -16.25
N ARG A 27 4.61 4.19 -15.21
CA ARG A 27 4.96 3.21 -14.17
C ARG A 27 3.75 2.85 -13.32
N LEU A 28 2.95 3.83 -12.89
CA LEU A 28 1.72 3.57 -12.13
C LEU A 28 0.78 2.65 -12.90
N LEU A 29 0.53 2.94 -14.18
CA LEU A 29 -0.32 2.13 -15.05
C LEU A 29 0.21 0.72 -15.30
N GLY A 30 1.52 0.55 -15.28
CA GLY A 30 2.17 -0.77 -15.42
C GLY A 30 2.41 -1.50 -14.11
N SER A 31 2.08 -0.90 -12.97
CA SER A 31 2.38 -1.48 -11.66
C SER A 31 1.29 -2.43 -11.17
N ARG A 32 1.73 -3.40 -10.37
CA ARG A 32 0.87 -4.33 -9.64
C ARG A 32 1.12 -4.22 -8.14
N ILE A 33 0.05 -4.12 -7.37
CA ILE A 33 0.14 -4.12 -5.91
C ILE A 33 -0.75 -5.19 -5.28
N VAL A 34 -0.34 -5.64 -4.10
CA VAL A 34 -1.20 -6.38 -3.16
C VAL A 34 -1.58 -5.42 -2.05
N LEU A 35 -2.89 -5.17 -1.88
CA LEU A 35 -3.44 -4.33 -0.82
C LEU A 35 -4.09 -5.19 0.25
N ILE A 36 -3.53 -5.16 1.46
CA ILE A 36 -4.00 -5.91 2.63
C ILE A 36 -4.64 -4.92 3.60
N ALA A 37 -5.94 -5.07 3.86
CA ALA A 37 -6.67 -4.17 4.75
C ALA A 37 -7.92 -4.84 5.32
N SER A 38 -8.50 -4.26 6.38
CA SER A 38 -9.88 -4.56 6.75
C SER A 38 -10.85 -3.85 5.80
N ARG A 39 -12.10 -4.36 5.69
CA ARG A 39 -13.12 -3.75 4.80
C ARG A 39 -13.37 -2.26 5.10
N GLN A 40 -13.36 -1.90 6.38
CA GLN A 40 -13.60 -0.53 6.84
C GLN A 40 -12.46 0.46 6.51
N ASP A 41 -11.24 -0.03 6.30
CA ASP A 41 -10.05 0.78 6.05
C ASP A 41 -9.67 0.85 4.55
N LEU A 42 -10.40 0.11 3.72
CA LEU A 42 -10.02 -0.19 2.35
C LEU A 42 -10.47 0.86 1.34
N GLU A 43 -11.71 1.33 1.44
CA GLU A 43 -12.41 1.99 0.33
C GLU A 43 -11.76 3.29 -0.12
N GLU A 44 -11.41 4.17 0.81
CA GLU A 44 -10.78 5.46 0.47
C GLU A 44 -9.35 5.27 -0.10
N PRO A 45 -8.43 4.54 0.54
CA PRO A 45 -7.11 4.27 -0.03
C PRO A 45 -7.18 3.62 -1.41
N LEU A 46 -8.08 2.65 -1.59
CA LEU A 46 -8.28 1.97 -2.88
C LEU A 46 -8.75 2.95 -3.96
N ALA A 47 -9.72 3.82 -3.64
CA ALA A 47 -10.20 4.81 -4.60
C ALA A 47 -9.10 5.78 -5.05
N TYR A 48 -8.18 6.16 -4.14
CA TYR A 48 -7.05 7.00 -4.50
C TYR A 48 -6.00 6.27 -5.34
N LEU A 49 -5.71 5.00 -5.06
CA LEU A 49 -4.81 4.18 -5.89
C LEU A 49 -5.37 4.00 -7.30
N VAL A 50 -6.65 3.66 -7.41
CA VAL A 50 -7.38 3.53 -8.68
C VAL A 50 -7.43 4.87 -9.41
N GLY A 51 -7.81 5.95 -8.74
CA GLY A 51 -7.85 7.30 -9.32
C GLY A 51 -6.49 7.80 -9.80
N ALA A 52 -5.40 7.40 -9.14
CA ALA A 52 -4.04 7.68 -9.57
C ALA A 52 -3.57 6.84 -10.77
N GLY A 53 -4.30 5.78 -11.12
CA GLY A 53 -3.99 4.91 -12.26
C GLY A 53 -2.99 3.80 -11.93
N VAL A 54 -3.04 3.23 -10.73
CA VAL A 54 -2.33 1.97 -10.44
C VAL A 54 -2.98 0.86 -11.27
N GLY A 55 -2.19 0.14 -12.07
CA GLY A 55 -2.69 -0.79 -13.10
C GLY A 55 -3.45 -1.97 -12.53
N ASP A 56 -2.77 -2.80 -11.72
CA ASP A 56 -3.36 -4.01 -11.13
C ASP A 56 -3.34 -3.93 -9.59
N ILE A 57 -4.49 -4.15 -8.95
CA ILE A 57 -4.64 -4.14 -7.49
C ILE A 57 -5.30 -5.43 -7.04
N ASP A 58 -4.55 -6.29 -6.35
CA ASP A 58 -5.05 -7.52 -5.75
C ASP A 58 -5.42 -7.29 -4.27
N LEU A 59 -6.69 -7.43 -3.93
CA LEU A 59 -7.20 -7.20 -2.58
C LEU A 59 -7.09 -8.45 -1.70
N CYS A 60 -6.57 -8.26 -0.50
CA CYS A 60 -6.56 -9.25 0.58
C CYS A 60 -7.31 -8.69 1.78
N VAL A 61 -8.56 -9.11 1.95
CA VAL A 61 -9.47 -8.61 2.98
C VAL A 61 -9.99 -9.78 3.81
N PRO A 62 -9.33 -10.14 4.92
CA PRO A 62 -9.59 -11.39 5.63
C PRO A 62 -11.00 -11.51 6.23
N GLU A 63 -11.68 -10.41 6.48
CA GLU A 63 -13.00 -10.38 7.16
C GLU A 63 -14.14 -9.99 6.23
N SER A 64 -14.00 -10.13 4.91
CA SER A 64 -15.02 -9.64 3.98
C SER A 64 -15.70 -10.78 3.25
N ASP A 65 -17.00 -10.62 2.99
CA ASP A 65 -17.78 -11.49 2.11
C ASP A 65 -17.56 -11.14 0.64
N ASP A 66 -17.72 -12.14 -0.23
CA ASP A 66 -17.53 -12.01 -1.68
C ASP A 66 -18.46 -10.98 -2.33
N ALA A 67 -19.67 -10.80 -1.83
CA ALA A 67 -20.64 -9.87 -2.42
C ALA A 67 -20.21 -8.43 -2.20
N SER A 68 -19.73 -8.11 -0.99
CA SER A 68 -19.20 -6.79 -0.65
C SER A 68 -17.96 -6.44 -1.47
N LEU A 69 -17.02 -7.40 -1.64
CA LEU A 69 -15.82 -7.19 -2.44
C LEU A 69 -16.13 -7.05 -3.92
N ARG A 70 -17.08 -7.83 -4.46
CA ARG A 70 -17.50 -7.70 -5.85
C ARG A 70 -18.08 -6.33 -6.14
N SER A 71 -18.99 -5.85 -5.29
CA SER A 71 -19.57 -4.50 -5.42
C SER A 71 -18.50 -3.40 -5.36
N LEU A 72 -17.50 -3.56 -4.49
CA LEU A 72 -16.39 -2.62 -4.41
C LEU A 72 -15.53 -2.63 -5.69
N CYS A 73 -15.21 -3.81 -6.24
CA CYS A 73 -14.45 -3.92 -7.49
C CYS A 73 -15.22 -3.30 -8.68
N GLU A 74 -16.53 -3.48 -8.74
CA GLU A 74 -17.39 -2.84 -9.76
C GLU A 74 -17.33 -1.31 -9.64
N LYS A 75 -17.51 -0.77 -8.43
CA LYS A 75 -17.38 0.66 -8.16
C LYS A 75 -16.01 1.23 -8.56
N MET A 76 -14.94 0.50 -8.33
CA MET A 76 -13.57 0.92 -8.71
C MET A 76 -13.37 0.91 -10.22
N ARG A 77 -13.95 -0.06 -10.94
CA ARG A 77 -13.90 -0.11 -12.40
C ARG A 77 -14.62 1.09 -13.03
N ASP A 78 -15.76 1.50 -12.45
CA ASP A 78 -16.49 2.69 -12.90
C ASP A 78 -15.73 3.98 -12.64
N LEU A 79 -14.92 4.00 -11.56
CA LEU A 79 -14.08 5.15 -11.20
C LEU A 79 -12.93 5.34 -12.21
N ASN A 80 -12.25 4.27 -12.61
CA ASN A 80 -11.13 4.34 -13.54
C ASN A 80 -10.96 3.04 -14.34
N PRO A 81 -11.28 3.04 -15.65
CA PRO A 81 -11.17 1.88 -16.51
C PRO A 81 -9.72 1.45 -16.80
N ASP A 82 -8.72 2.29 -16.51
CA ASP A 82 -7.30 1.95 -16.69
C ASP A 82 -6.76 1.07 -15.54
N SER A 83 -7.54 0.86 -14.47
CA SER A 83 -7.15 0.06 -13.31
C SER A 83 -8.00 -1.21 -13.21
N THR A 84 -7.34 -2.32 -12.88
CA THR A 84 -7.98 -3.61 -12.61
C THR A 84 -7.91 -3.89 -11.12
N VAL A 85 -9.08 -4.11 -10.49
CA VAL A 85 -9.16 -4.51 -9.08
C VAL A 85 -9.70 -5.92 -9.00
N SER A 86 -8.97 -6.81 -8.33
CA SER A 86 -9.33 -8.22 -8.11
C SER A 86 -9.19 -8.61 -6.64
N TYR A 87 -9.74 -9.75 -6.26
CA TYR A 87 -9.61 -10.32 -4.93
C TYR A 87 -9.51 -11.86 -4.99
N GLY A 88 -8.93 -12.45 -3.95
CA GLY A 88 -8.85 -13.91 -3.81
C GLY A 88 -7.72 -14.59 -4.58
N SER A 89 -6.83 -13.86 -5.21
CA SER A 89 -5.67 -14.46 -5.90
C SER A 89 -4.39 -13.66 -5.63
N LEU A 90 -3.37 -14.35 -5.14
CA LEU A 90 -2.01 -13.81 -5.00
C LEU A 90 -1.07 -14.47 -6.02
N ALA A 91 -1.56 -14.69 -7.24
CA ALA A 91 -0.89 -15.53 -8.24
C ALA A 91 0.40 -14.93 -8.82
N GLN A 92 0.65 -13.65 -8.65
CA GLN A 92 1.81 -12.96 -9.25
C GLN A 92 2.60 -12.16 -8.20
N VAL A 93 3.91 -12.00 -8.46
CA VAL A 93 4.78 -11.19 -7.61
C VAL A 93 4.40 -9.72 -7.77
N PRO A 94 4.01 -9.00 -6.69
CA PRO A 94 3.67 -7.59 -6.78
C PRO A 94 4.91 -6.71 -6.84
N ASP A 95 4.79 -5.52 -7.45
CA ASP A 95 5.79 -4.46 -7.39
C ASP A 95 5.83 -3.80 -6.00
N LEU A 96 4.71 -3.85 -5.26
CA LEU A 96 4.60 -3.35 -3.90
C LEU A 96 3.56 -4.13 -3.10
N VAL A 97 3.88 -4.45 -1.85
CA VAL A 97 2.90 -4.89 -0.86
C VAL A 97 2.50 -3.69 0.00
N PHE A 98 1.21 -3.37 0.00
CA PHE A 98 0.66 -2.28 0.79
C PHE A 98 -0.29 -2.83 1.86
N ALA A 99 0.04 -2.65 3.14
CA ALA A 99 -0.75 -3.18 4.25
C ALA A 99 -1.22 -2.06 5.20
N LEU A 100 -2.52 -2.02 5.41
CA LEU A 100 -3.21 -1.15 6.35
C LEU A 100 -3.64 -1.99 7.57
N LEU A 101 -2.79 -2.03 8.57
CA LEU A 101 -2.97 -2.84 9.78
C LEU A 101 -3.94 -2.15 10.74
N GLY A 102 -5.24 -2.31 10.48
CA GLY A 102 -6.33 -1.68 11.21
C GLY A 102 -6.99 -2.56 12.27
N SER A 103 -6.75 -3.87 12.25
CA SER A 103 -7.26 -4.84 13.22
C SER A 103 -6.23 -5.92 13.53
N ALA A 104 -6.39 -6.60 14.67
CA ALA A 104 -5.53 -7.73 15.03
C ALA A 104 -5.64 -8.89 14.02
N GLU A 105 -6.78 -9.05 13.37
CA GLU A 105 -6.98 -10.07 12.35
C GLU A 105 -6.18 -9.77 11.08
N VAL A 106 -6.22 -8.52 10.60
CA VAL A 106 -5.40 -8.07 9.46
C VAL A 106 -3.91 -8.22 9.77
N VAL A 107 -3.49 -7.92 11.02
CA VAL A 107 -2.09 -8.13 11.45
C VAL A 107 -1.71 -9.60 11.39
N ARG A 108 -2.56 -10.51 11.92
CA ARG A 108 -2.31 -11.97 11.85
C ARG A 108 -2.25 -12.46 10.41
N PHE A 109 -3.20 -12.02 9.57
CA PHE A 109 -3.20 -12.35 8.15
C PHE A 109 -1.91 -11.88 7.45
N ALA A 110 -1.53 -10.62 7.62
CA ALA A 110 -0.31 -10.08 7.01
C ALA A 110 0.97 -10.81 7.48
N ALA A 111 1.03 -11.23 8.75
CA ALA A 111 2.14 -12.00 9.28
C ALA A 111 2.23 -13.42 8.71
N ALA A 112 1.09 -14.05 8.40
CA ALA A 112 1.02 -15.42 7.92
C ALA A 112 1.09 -15.51 6.38
N GLU A 113 0.31 -14.70 5.69
CA GLU A 113 -0.04 -14.90 4.28
C GLU A 113 0.51 -13.84 3.32
N ALA A 114 0.93 -12.65 3.79
CA ALA A 114 1.41 -11.62 2.90
C ALA A 114 2.60 -12.09 2.05
N PRO A 115 2.73 -11.64 0.80
CA PRO A 115 3.92 -11.90 0.00
C PRO A 115 5.18 -11.45 0.72
N SER A 116 6.19 -12.32 0.79
CA SER A 116 7.46 -12.02 1.50
C SER A 116 8.51 -11.38 0.61
N VAL A 117 8.16 -11.06 -0.64
CA VAL A 117 9.06 -10.53 -1.67
C VAL A 117 8.63 -9.10 -2.06
N GLY A 118 9.60 -8.30 -2.50
CA GLY A 118 9.35 -6.93 -2.96
C GLY A 118 9.34 -5.87 -1.84
N PRO A 119 9.26 -4.60 -2.23
CA PRO A 119 9.12 -3.49 -1.30
C PRO A 119 7.74 -3.53 -0.64
N ALA A 120 7.62 -2.96 0.56
CA ALA A 120 6.34 -2.86 1.24
C ALA A 120 6.15 -1.51 1.93
N VAL A 121 4.90 -1.04 1.94
CA VAL A 121 4.42 0.03 2.81
C VAL A 121 3.49 -0.59 3.84
N VAL A 122 3.82 -0.44 5.11
CA VAL A 122 3.05 -1.02 6.21
C VAL A 122 2.59 0.12 7.11
N ALA A 123 1.30 0.36 7.14
CA ALA A 123 0.70 1.37 8.00
C ALA A 123 -0.03 0.71 9.16
N ARG A 124 0.34 1.10 10.37
CA ARG A 124 -0.36 0.75 11.59
C ARG A 124 -1.38 1.84 11.91
N LEU A 125 -2.65 1.48 11.95
CA LEU A 125 -3.77 2.42 12.04
C LEU A 125 -4.26 2.70 13.47
N ASP A 126 -3.71 2.02 14.47
CA ASP A 126 -3.94 2.34 15.87
C ASP A 126 -3.05 3.51 16.35
N ALA A 127 -3.37 4.11 17.47
CA ALA A 127 -2.61 5.24 18.02
C ALA A 127 -1.45 4.79 18.93
N PRO A 128 -0.26 5.41 18.81
CA PRO A 128 0.15 6.38 17.78
C PRO A 128 0.35 5.71 16.41
N GLY A 129 -0.14 6.34 15.36
CA GLY A 129 -0.02 5.83 13.99
C GLY A 129 1.43 5.71 13.54
N LYS A 130 1.72 4.67 12.75
CA LYS A 130 3.06 4.42 12.20
C LYS A 130 2.98 3.97 10.77
N ILE A 131 3.90 4.42 9.95
CA ILE A 131 4.08 3.95 8.58
C ILE A 131 5.54 3.52 8.42
N ALA A 132 5.76 2.27 8.07
CA ALA A 132 7.07 1.74 7.74
C ALA A 132 7.21 1.56 6.23
N LEU A 133 8.23 2.16 5.64
CA LEU A 133 8.67 1.91 4.28
C LEU A 133 9.75 0.83 4.32
N LEU A 134 9.46 -0.31 3.74
CA LEU A 134 10.34 -1.47 3.73
C LEU A 134 10.85 -1.68 2.29
N PRO A 135 12.12 -1.37 1.99
CA PRO A 135 12.71 -1.72 0.69
C PRO A 135 12.88 -3.23 0.57
N ALA A 136 12.93 -3.73 -0.66
CA ALA A 136 13.33 -5.12 -0.91
C ALA A 136 14.88 -5.24 -0.91
N PRO A 137 15.47 -6.33 -0.44
CA PRO A 137 15.10 -7.24 0.65
C PRO A 137 15.54 -6.71 2.02
N PRO A 138 15.42 -7.51 3.05
CA PRO A 138 14.49 -7.48 4.17
C PRO A 138 14.65 -6.28 5.10
N PRO A 139 13.70 -6.02 6.02
CA PRO A 139 12.70 -6.96 6.53
C PRO A 139 11.47 -7.06 5.66
N CYS A 140 10.91 -8.28 5.47
CA CYS A 140 9.66 -8.48 4.75
C CYS A 140 8.46 -8.09 5.61
N ILE A 141 7.31 -7.92 4.97
CA ILE A 141 6.07 -7.54 5.64
C ILE A 141 5.64 -8.54 6.73
N ARG A 142 5.85 -9.86 6.55
CA ARG A 142 5.52 -10.88 7.56
C ARG A 142 6.28 -10.64 8.86
N CYS A 143 7.57 -10.38 8.76
CA CYS A 143 8.40 -10.08 9.94
C CYS A 143 7.99 -8.75 10.59
N ALA A 144 7.66 -7.74 9.79
CA ALA A 144 7.22 -6.45 10.28
C ALA A 144 5.85 -6.56 10.98
N ALA A 145 4.86 -7.24 10.37
CA ALA A 145 3.54 -7.45 10.94
C ALA A 145 3.59 -8.35 12.19
N GLY A 146 4.37 -9.45 12.15
CA GLY A 146 4.52 -10.36 13.29
C GLY A 146 5.02 -9.67 14.55
N GLY A 147 5.95 -8.71 14.42
CA GLY A 147 6.44 -7.91 15.54
C GLY A 147 5.43 -6.90 16.12
N LEU A 148 4.26 -6.74 15.50
CA LEU A 148 3.21 -5.83 15.94
C LEU A 148 2.06 -6.52 16.70
N LEU A 149 1.99 -7.86 16.67
CA LEU A 149 0.88 -8.62 17.24
C LEU A 149 0.61 -8.30 18.71
N ASP A 150 1.66 -8.26 19.53
CA ASP A 150 1.54 -8.05 20.98
C ASP A 150 1.37 -6.58 21.38
N SER A 151 1.48 -5.67 20.44
CA SER A 151 1.50 -4.22 20.69
C SER A 151 0.34 -3.47 20.02
N PHE A 152 -0.59 -4.19 19.39
CA PHE A 152 -1.71 -3.58 18.70
C PHE A 152 -2.73 -3.01 19.68
N GLY A 153 -3.07 -1.73 19.50
CA GLY A 153 -4.02 -0.99 20.34
C GLY A 153 -5.40 -0.84 19.66
N GLU A 154 -6.40 -0.49 20.47
CA GLU A 154 -7.77 -0.30 19.98
C GLU A 154 -8.07 1.14 19.50
N ARG A 155 -7.21 2.11 19.88
CA ARG A 155 -7.43 3.53 19.56
C ARG A 155 -7.11 3.82 18.11
N ARG A 156 -8.09 4.36 17.38
CA ARG A 156 -8.01 4.57 15.92
C ARG A 156 -8.31 6.00 15.47
N GLU A 157 -8.09 6.96 16.35
CA GLU A 157 -8.47 8.38 16.18
C GLU A 157 -7.93 9.01 14.87
N HIS A 158 -6.81 8.49 14.34
CA HIS A 158 -6.15 9.02 13.15
C HIS A 158 -6.05 8.01 12.01
N ALA A 159 -6.81 6.91 12.05
CA ALA A 159 -6.70 5.80 11.10
C ALA A 159 -6.79 6.26 9.63
N GLY A 160 -7.81 7.06 9.30
CA GLY A 160 -7.99 7.59 7.94
C GLY A 160 -6.82 8.45 7.48
N PHE A 161 -6.33 9.36 8.34
CA PHE A 161 -5.18 10.18 8.01
C PHE A 161 -3.92 9.34 7.75
N ILE A 162 -3.64 8.36 8.61
CA ILE A 162 -2.49 7.47 8.48
C ILE A 162 -2.62 6.62 7.20
N ALA A 163 -3.81 6.09 6.91
CA ALA A 163 -4.06 5.33 5.69
C ALA A 163 -3.79 6.16 4.43
N MET A 164 -4.24 7.42 4.39
CA MET A 164 -4.02 8.30 3.25
C MET A 164 -2.56 8.75 3.10
N LEU A 165 -1.86 8.99 4.21
CA LEU A 165 -0.43 9.27 4.18
C LEU A 165 0.36 8.07 3.64
N ALA A 166 0.02 6.85 4.09
CA ALA A 166 0.62 5.62 3.60
C ALA A 166 0.32 5.38 2.11
N THR A 167 -0.89 5.70 1.65
CA THR A 167 -1.28 5.66 0.23
C THR A 167 -0.40 6.59 -0.60
N THR A 168 -0.13 7.79 -0.11
CA THR A 168 0.78 8.73 -0.77
C THR A 168 2.20 8.17 -0.89
N GLU A 169 2.72 7.53 0.16
CA GLU A 169 4.05 6.88 0.11
C GLU A 169 4.07 5.70 -0.87
N ALA A 170 3.00 4.89 -0.93
CA ALA A 170 2.87 3.81 -1.90
C ALA A 170 2.92 4.34 -3.35
N LEU A 171 2.16 5.39 -3.66
CA LEU A 171 2.17 6.04 -4.98
C LEU A 171 3.54 6.62 -5.34
N LYS A 172 4.26 7.20 -4.38
CA LYS A 172 5.62 7.72 -4.59
C LYS A 172 6.60 6.59 -4.96
N ILE A 173 6.51 5.45 -4.28
CA ILE A 173 7.35 4.27 -4.57
C ILE A 173 7.04 3.73 -5.98
N LEU A 174 5.79 3.49 -6.29
CA LEU A 174 5.36 2.96 -7.59
C LEU A 174 5.71 3.90 -8.76
N GLY A 175 5.50 5.19 -8.58
CA GLY A 175 5.89 6.21 -9.55
C GLY A 175 7.41 6.45 -9.66
N ALA A 176 8.21 5.83 -8.78
CA ALA A 176 9.64 6.10 -8.61
C ALA A 176 9.94 7.60 -8.42
N TYR A 177 9.15 8.24 -7.56
CA TYR A 177 9.34 9.63 -7.19
C TYR A 177 10.58 9.79 -6.30
N ASP A 178 11.27 10.92 -6.38
CA ASP A 178 12.53 11.23 -5.68
C ASP A 178 12.70 10.56 -4.31
N ASN A 179 13.75 9.76 -4.14
CA ASN A 179 14.08 9.04 -2.91
C ASN A 179 12.96 8.16 -2.33
N ALA A 180 11.90 7.90 -3.09
CA ALA A 180 10.87 6.97 -2.71
C ALA A 180 11.48 5.57 -2.51
N GLY A 181 11.06 4.88 -1.44
CA GLY A 181 11.53 3.52 -1.15
C GLY A 181 12.80 3.46 -0.28
N ALA A 182 13.36 4.57 0.19
CA ALA A 182 14.34 4.54 1.27
C ALA A 182 13.68 4.00 2.54
N ALA A 183 14.39 3.12 3.28
CA ALA A 183 13.88 2.60 4.55
C ALA A 183 13.60 3.74 5.53
N ALA A 184 12.35 3.94 5.89
CA ALA A 184 11.93 5.00 6.78
C ALA A 184 10.75 4.56 7.66
N LEU A 185 10.72 5.07 8.88
CA LEU A 185 9.60 4.93 9.81
C LEU A 185 9.01 6.32 10.05
N PHE A 186 7.75 6.51 9.70
CA PHE A 186 7.00 7.69 10.06
C PHE A 186 6.17 7.42 11.32
N ARG A 187 6.24 8.32 12.27
CA ARG A 187 5.37 8.31 13.46
C ARG A 187 4.48 9.53 13.42
N PHE A 188 3.22 9.32 13.76
CA PHE A 188 2.21 10.35 13.83
C PHE A 188 1.57 10.37 15.23
N ASP A 189 1.71 11.48 15.95
CA ASP A 189 1.15 11.67 17.30
C ASP A 189 -0.11 12.56 17.33
N GLY A 190 -0.67 12.87 16.17
CA GLY A 190 -1.83 13.73 16.00
C GLY A 190 -1.49 15.22 15.74
N LEU A 191 -0.27 15.64 16.04
CA LEU A 191 0.19 17.02 15.85
C LEU A 191 1.40 17.11 14.93
N ARG A 192 2.22 16.07 14.90
CA ARG A 192 3.48 16.05 14.14
C ARG A 192 3.68 14.73 13.44
N THR A 193 4.28 14.79 12.27
CA THR A 193 4.84 13.64 11.58
C THR A 193 6.35 13.68 11.72
N ILE A 194 6.94 12.63 12.27
CA ILE A 194 8.38 12.50 12.45
C ILE A 194 8.85 11.36 11.55
N ALA A 195 9.79 11.64 10.65
CA ALA A 195 10.44 10.63 9.82
C ALA A 195 11.77 10.23 10.46
N GLU A 196 11.95 8.93 10.69
CA GLU A 196 13.18 8.35 11.24
C GLU A 196 13.69 7.30 10.25
N PRO A 197 15.01 7.26 9.97
CA PRO A 197 15.57 6.14 9.22
C PRO A 197 15.37 4.84 10.03
N ILE A 198 14.99 3.77 9.36
CA ILE A 198 14.97 2.46 10.01
C ILE A 198 16.44 2.04 10.22
N ALA A 199 16.88 2.06 11.48
CA ALA A 199 18.19 1.61 11.83
C ALA A 199 18.32 0.10 11.55
N ASP A 200 19.30 -0.22 10.72
CA ASP A 200 19.79 -1.58 10.44
C ASP A 200 18.75 -2.60 9.93
N SER A 201 18.53 -2.55 8.63
CA SER A 201 17.82 -3.59 7.86
C SER A 201 18.59 -4.93 7.78
N LYS A 202 19.66 -5.12 8.53
CA LYS A 202 20.50 -6.34 8.55
C LYS A 202 19.87 -7.51 9.30
N ARG A 203 18.68 -7.38 9.87
CA ARG A 203 17.97 -8.53 10.41
C ARG A 203 17.60 -9.47 9.27
N ARG A 204 18.23 -10.63 9.23
CA ARG A 204 17.89 -11.70 8.28
C ARG A 204 16.41 -12.01 8.41
N CYS A 205 15.71 -11.96 7.30
CA CYS A 205 14.31 -12.31 7.25
C CYS A 205 14.17 -13.81 7.55
N ALA A 206 13.44 -14.15 8.61
CA ALA A 206 13.17 -15.57 8.93
C ALA A 206 12.26 -16.24 7.90
N CYS A 207 11.62 -15.48 7.02
CA CYS A 207 10.67 -15.95 6.00
C CYS A 207 11.33 -16.22 4.64
N SER A 208 12.58 -15.79 4.42
CA SER A 208 13.29 -16.04 3.17
C SER A 208 14.21 -17.25 3.34
N PRO A 209 14.10 -18.31 2.52
CA PRO A 209 15.14 -19.33 2.47
C PRO A 209 16.45 -18.66 2.05
N ALA A 210 17.53 -19.03 2.71
CA ALA A 210 18.88 -18.56 2.46
C ALA A 210 19.35 -18.91 1.04
#